data_4033a9f98877809f74dd1a9fbad158a3
#
_entry.id   4033a9f98877809f74dd1a9fbad158a3
#
_cell.length_a   1.000
_cell.length_b   1.000
_cell.length_c   1.000
_cell.angle_alpha   90.00
_cell.angle_beta   90.00
_cell.angle_gamma   90.00
#
_symmetry.space_group_name_H-M   'P 1'
#
loop_
_entity.id
_entity.type
_entity.pdbx_description
1 polymer ?
#
loop_
_entity_poly.entity_id
_entity_poly.type
_entity_poly.pdbx_seq_one_letter_code
_entity_poly.pdbx_strand_id
1 'polypeptide(L)'
;MRKTCTIVAVLGLLLTLAGCVEREMTITSDPPGALVMISDVEVGRTPLTHSFTWYGDYRIKLISDGMAPLNTNAKISPPIYEWPVIDFFSQIAPWTYHDRRFFHFEMERAVEPTEAELLQRAAELKAENLKDPR
;
A
#
# COMPACT_ATOMS: atom_id res chain seq x y z
N MET A 1 22.34 -35.31 -34.04
CA MET A 1 22.16 -33.91 -34.43
C MET A 1 20.69 -33.45 -34.42
N ARG A 2 19.73 -34.17 -35.04
CA ARG A 2 18.29 -33.75 -35.06
C ARG A 2 17.68 -33.69 -33.64
N LYS A 3 17.95 -34.69 -32.78
CA LYS A 3 17.40 -34.74 -31.41
C LYS A 3 17.93 -33.61 -30.49
N THR A 4 19.23 -33.27 -30.62
CA THR A 4 19.81 -32.14 -29.88
C THR A 4 19.26 -30.79 -30.32
N CYS A 5 19.03 -30.59 -31.61
CA CYS A 5 18.42 -29.38 -32.13
C CYS A 5 16.98 -29.21 -31.63
N THR A 6 16.21 -30.30 -31.56
CA THR A 6 14.84 -30.30 -31.03
C THR A 6 14.83 -29.96 -29.52
N ILE A 7 15.75 -30.52 -28.73
CA ILE A 7 15.83 -30.22 -27.29
C ILE A 7 16.17 -28.75 -27.04
N VAL A 8 17.13 -28.20 -27.80
CA VAL A 8 17.51 -26.79 -27.70
C VAL A 8 16.33 -25.86 -28.10
N ALA A 9 15.60 -26.20 -29.14
CA ALA A 9 14.43 -25.43 -29.57
C ALA A 9 13.31 -25.46 -28.52
N VAL A 10 13.02 -26.61 -27.92
CA VAL A 10 12.03 -26.76 -26.86
C VAL A 10 12.48 -26.02 -25.60
N LEU A 11 13.74 -26.11 -25.22
CA LEU A 11 14.28 -25.37 -24.06
C LEU A 11 14.25 -23.85 -24.29
N GLY A 12 14.54 -23.39 -25.50
CA GLY A 12 14.42 -21.97 -25.88
C GLY A 12 12.96 -21.46 -25.84
N LEU A 13 12.01 -22.27 -26.27
CA LEU A 13 10.60 -21.96 -26.23
C LEU A 13 10.07 -21.89 -24.79
N LEU A 14 10.55 -22.74 -23.89
CA LEU A 14 10.19 -22.72 -22.46
C LEU A 14 10.69 -21.48 -21.73
N LEU A 15 11.82 -20.93 -22.14
CA LEU A 15 12.40 -19.71 -21.54
C LEU A 15 11.63 -18.42 -21.91
N THR A 16 10.80 -18.45 -22.95
CA THR A 16 10.02 -17.27 -23.38
C THR A 16 8.63 -17.18 -22.71
N LEU A 17 8.26 -18.14 -21.86
CA LEU A 17 6.95 -18.23 -21.21
C LEU A 17 6.94 -17.66 -19.78
N ALA A 18 7.79 -16.68 -19.48
CA ALA A 18 7.77 -16.01 -18.18
C ALA A 18 6.65 -14.95 -18.15
N GLY A 19 5.51 -15.26 -17.54
CA GLY A 19 4.48 -14.29 -17.20
C GLY A 19 4.92 -13.40 -16.05
N CYS A 20 4.63 -12.10 -16.14
CA CYS A 20 4.88 -11.14 -15.06
C CYS A 20 3.55 -10.70 -14.45
N VAL A 21 3.54 -10.40 -13.16
CA VAL A 21 2.41 -9.75 -12.49
C VAL A 21 2.88 -8.39 -12.01
N GLU A 22 2.25 -7.33 -12.52
CA GLU A 22 2.47 -5.97 -12.05
C GLU A 22 1.38 -5.60 -11.05
N ARG A 23 1.79 -5.26 -9.84
CA ARG A 23 0.91 -4.89 -8.73
C ARG A 23 1.17 -3.45 -8.36
N GLU A 24 0.17 -2.60 -8.52
CA GLU A 24 0.27 -1.16 -8.28
C GLU A 24 -0.90 -0.67 -7.43
N MET A 25 -0.60 0.23 -6.50
CA MET A 25 -1.61 1.02 -5.80
C MET A 25 -1.43 2.49 -6.12
N THR A 26 -2.50 3.15 -6.51
CA THR A 26 -2.54 4.59 -6.73
C THR A 26 -3.25 5.24 -5.55
N ILE A 27 -2.55 6.16 -4.89
CA ILE A 27 -3.04 6.89 -3.72
C ILE A 27 -3.25 8.35 -4.12
N THR A 28 -4.46 8.83 -3.88
CA THR A 28 -4.85 10.22 -4.10
C THR A 28 -5.42 10.82 -2.82
N SER A 29 -5.29 12.13 -2.64
CA SER A 29 -5.87 12.84 -1.50
C SER A 29 -6.54 14.14 -1.91
N ASP A 30 -7.47 14.58 -1.12
CA ASP A 30 -8.02 15.93 -1.16
C ASP A 30 -7.74 16.62 0.20
N PRO A 31 -6.96 17.73 0.19
CA PRO A 31 -6.23 18.35 -0.93
C PRO A 31 -5.06 17.50 -1.44
N PRO A 32 -4.65 17.67 -2.70
CA PRO A 32 -3.51 16.96 -3.29
C PRO A 32 -2.18 17.46 -2.70
N GLY A 33 -1.11 16.66 -2.86
CA GLY A 33 0.23 17.02 -2.41
C GLY A 33 0.56 16.53 -0.99
N ALA A 34 -0.33 15.76 -0.35
CA ALA A 34 -0.07 15.17 0.96
C ALA A 34 1.11 14.19 0.90
N LEU A 35 1.99 14.26 1.89
CA LEU A 35 3.04 13.28 2.10
C LEU A 35 2.45 11.93 2.46
N VAL A 36 2.86 10.89 1.74
CA VAL A 36 2.38 9.52 1.92
C VAL A 36 3.45 8.68 2.60
N MET A 37 3.07 8.05 3.70
CA MET A 37 3.87 7.01 4.34
C MET A 37 3.10 5.70 4.30
N ILE A 38 3.77 4.63 3.87
CA ILE A 38 3.23 3.27 3.85
C ILE A 38 4.03 2.43 4.85
N SER A 39 3.36 1.88 5.85
CA SER A 39 4.00 1.12 6.95
C SER A 39 5.18 1.87 7.58
N ASP A 40 4.97 3.15 7.85
CA ASP A 40 5.92 4.10 8.45
C ASP A 40 7.14 4.45 7.57
N VAL A 41 7.13 4.06 6.29
CA VAL A 41 8.14 4.46 5.30
C VAL A 41 7.57 5.52 4.37
N GLU A 42 8.29 6.62 4.22
CA GLU A 42 7.93 7.68 3.27
C GLU A 42 8.12 7.19 1.84
N VAL A 43 7.07 7.31 1.01
CA VAL A 43 7.07 6.82 -0.38
C VAL A 43 6.87 7.94 -1.40
N GLY A 44 6.38 9.11 -1.00
CA GLY A 44 6.21 10.27 -1.87
C GLY A 44 5.03 11.15 -1.51
N ARG A 45 4.48 11.86 -2.49
CA ARG A 45 3.34 12.76 -2.32
C ARG A 45 2.21 12.44 -3.28
N THR A 46 0.97 12.67 -2.85
CA THR A 46 -0.22 12.45 -3.68
C THR A 46 -0.34 13.45 -4.84
N PRO A 47 -0.79 13.03 -6.03
CA PRO A 47 -1.10 11.65 -6.42
C PRO A 47 0.15 10.79 -6.61
N LEU A 48 0.14 9.56 -6.09
CA LEU A 48 1.29 8.64 -6.10
C LEU A 48 0.86 7.26 -6.57
N THR A 49 1.65 6.64 -7.46
CA THR A 49 1.54 5.22 -7.78
C THR A 49 2.73 4.48 -7.17
N HIS A 50 2.45 3.48 -6.37
CA HIS A 50 3.44 2.67 -5.67
C HIS A 50 3.23 1.19 -5.98
N SER A 51 4.29 0.47 -6.34
CA SER A 51 4.24 -0.97 -6.56
C SER A 51 4.25 -1.70 -5.21
N PHE A 52 3.47 -2.78 -5.12
CA PHE A 52 3.47 -3.62 -3.93
C PHE A 52 3.74 -5.08 -4.28
N THR A 53 4.37 -5.82 -3.35
CA THR A 53 4.73 -7.22 -3.55
C THR A 53 3.74 -8.17 -2.92
N TRP A 54 3.21 -7.82 -1.77
CA TRP A 54 2.39 -8.71 -0.94
C TRP A 54 0.96 -8.20 -0.84
N TYR A 55 -0.01 -9.09 -0.84
CA TYR A 55 -1.38 -8.77 -0.46
C TYR A 55 -1.47 -8.71 1.06
N GLY A 56 -2.28 -7.81 1.56
CA GLY A 56 -2.43 -7.62 3.00
C GLY A 56 -3.02 -6.27 3.38
N ASP A 57 -2.80 -5.89 4.62
CA ASP A 57 -3.28 -4.63 5.19
C ASP A 57 -2.10 -3.66 5.33
N TYR A 58 -2.13 -2.60 4.54
CA TYR A 58 -1.11 -1.56 4.52
C TYR A 58 -1.55 -0.39 5.38
N ARG A 59 -0.75 -0.03 6.38
CA ARG A 59 -0.96 1.20 7.13
C ARG A 59 -0.54 2.38 6.28
N ILE A 60 -1.50 3.27 6.00
CA ILE A 60 -1.28 4.49 5.23
C ILE A 60 -1.41 5.68 6.17
N LYS A 61 -0.40 6.54 6.17
CA LYS A 61 -0.41 7.81 6.87
C LYS A 61 -0.23 8.93 5.87
N LEU A 62 -1.15 9.89 5.89
CA LEU A 62 -1.10 11.09 5.08
C LEU A 62 -0.85 12.30 5.97
N ILE A 63 0.10 13.15 5.54
CA ILE A 63 0.47 14.38 6.24
C ILE A 63 0.45 15.52 5.22
N SER A 64 -0.28 16.58 5.52
CA SER A 64 -0.32 17.81 4.72
C SER A 64 -0.39 19.02 5.64
N ASP A 65 0.20 20.14 5.20
CA ASP A 65 0.22 21.37 5.97
C ASP A 65 -1.20 21.90 6.19
N GLY A 66 -1.53 22.24 7.43
CA GLY A 66 -2.86 22.73 7.81
C GLY A 66 -3.96 21.69 7.83
N MET A 67 -3.64 20.40 7.59
CA MET A 67 -4.57 19.30 7.68
C MET A 67 -4.26 18.40 8.88
N ALA A 68 -5.29 17.76 9.43
CA ALA A 68 -5.12 16.73 10.44
C ALA A 68 -4.44 15.51 9.84
N PRO A 69 -3.39 14.94 10.46
CA PRO A 69 -2.75 13.73 9.95
C PRO A 69 -3.76 12.59 9.89
N LEU A 70 -3.94 12.01 8.71
CA LEU A 70 -4.83 10.87 8.50
C LEU A 70 -4.06 9.58 8.65
N ASN A 71 -4.46 8.74 9.60
CA ASN A 71 -3.94 7.37 9.76
C ASN A 71 -5.05 6.39 9.40
N THR A 72 -4.83 5.58 8.39
CA THR A 72 -5.82 4.63 7.87
C THR A 72 -5.13 3.36 7.37
N ASN A 73 -5.93 2.37 7.05
CA ASN A 73 -5.44 1.12 6.50
C ASN A 73 -6.04 0.89 5.11
N ALA A 74 -5.21 0.47 4.16
CA ALA A 74 -5.64 -0.01 2.85
C ALA A 74 -5.52 -1.53 2.80
N LYS A 75 -6.66 -2.20 2.82
CA LYS A 75 -6.71 -3.66 2.71
C LYS A 75 -6.72 -4.06 1.24
N ILE A 76 -5.68 -4.80 0.83
CA ILE A 76 -5.56 -5.35 -0.51
C ILE A 76 -5.71 -6.86 -0.43
N SER A 77 -6.87 -7.35 -0.85
CA SER A 77 -7.15 -8.79 -0.87
C SER A 77 -6.60 -9.43 -2.15
N PRO A 78 -6.04 -10.65 -2.06
CA PRO A 78 -5.57 -11.36 -3.24
C PRO A 78 -6.74 -11.67 -4.18
N PRO A 79 -6.56 -11.49 -5.49
CA PRO A 79 -7.55 -11.88 -6.48
C PRO A 79 -7.63 -13.41 -6.63
N ILE A 80 -8.69 -13.91 -7.29
CA ILE A 80 -8.95 -15.35 -7.42
C ILE A 80 -7.82 -16.10 -8.14
N TYR A 81 -7.11 -15.44 -9.06
CA TYR A 81 -6.02 -16.04 -9.81
C TYR A 81 -4.74 -16.31 -8.97
N GLU A 82 -4.64 -15.74 -7.76
CA GLU A 82 -3.59 -16.05 -6.77
C GLU A 82 -3.88 -17.33 -5.94
N TRP A 83 -5.00 -18.01 -6.21
CA TRP A 83 -5.27 -19.28 -5.55
C TRP A 83 -4.30 -20.37 -6.07
N PRO A 84 -3.78 -21.26 -5.20
CA PRO A 84 -2.64 -22.14 -5.52
C PRO A 84 -2.78 -22.96 -6.79
N VAL A 85 -3.99 -23.34 -7.18
CA VAL A 85 -4.24 -24.12 -8.40
C VAL A 85 -4.25 -23.22 -9.64
N ILE A 86 -4.81 -22.01 -9.53
CA ILE A 86 -4.93 -21.07 -10.65
C ILE A 86 -3.61 -20.31 -10.85
N ASP A 87 -2.88 -20.03 -9.78
CA ASP A 87 -1.57 -19.38 -9.80
C ASP A 87 -0.55 -20.17 -10.65
N PHE A 88 -0.55 -21.50 -10.56
CA PHE A 88 0.28 -22.34 -11.40
C PHE A 88 0.06 -22.09 -12.91
N PHE A 89 -1.20 -21.92 -13.34
CA PHE A 89 -1.53 -21.62 -14.73
C PHE A 89 -1.24 -20.16 -15.08
N SER A 90 -1.42 -19.22 -14.15
CA SER A 90 -1.13 -17.81 -14.40
C SER A 90 0.36 -17.52 -14.55
N GLN A 91 1.25 -18.29 -13.90
CA GLN A 91 2.70 -18.17 -14.06
C GLN A 91 3.21 -18.67 -15.42
N ILE A 92 2.47 -19.57 -16.08
CA ILE A 92 2.83 -20.11 -17.41
C ILE A 92 2.20 -19.26 -18.53
N ALA A 93 1.27 -18.38 -18.20
CA ALA A 93 0.55 -17.56 -19.18
C ALA A 93 1.49 -16.56 -19.88
N PRO A 94 1.43 -16.44 -21.21
CA PRO A 94 2.34 -15.58 -22.00
C PRO A 94 1.93 -14.09 -21.98
N TRP A 95 1.19 -13.64 -20.97
CA TRP A 95 0.73 -12.26 -20.81
C TRP A 95 0.99 -11.75 -19.40
N THR A 96 1.11 -10.42 -19.27
CA THR A 96 1.28 -9.75 -17.98
C THR A 96 -0.08 -9.46 -17.36
N TYR A 97 -0.25 -9.85 -16.10
CA TYR A 97 -1.41 -9.45 -15.29
C TYR A 97 -1.12 -8.11 -14.62
N HIS A 98 -2.09 -7.19 -14.68
CA HIS A 98 -2.00 -5.89 -14.02
C HIS A 98 -3.04 -5.83 -12.90
N ASP A 99 -2.58 -5.82 -11.65
CA ASP A 99 -3.44 -5.56 -10.48
C ASP A 99 -3.26 -4.11 -10.05
N ARG A 100 -4.22 -3.25 -10.42
CA ARG A 100 -4.23 -1.82 -10.11
C ARG A 100 -5.29 -1.53 -9.09
N ARG A 101 -4.88 -0.97 -7.94
CA ARG A 101 -5.76 -0.57 -6.85
C ARG A 101 -5.76 0.95 -6.72
N PHE A 102 -6.93 1.54 -6.49
CA PHE A 102 -7.10 2.98 -6.36
C PHE A 102 -7.65 3.28 -4.98
N PHE A 103 -6.98 4.18 -4.26
CA PHE A 103 -7.37 4.66 -2.96
C PHE A 103 -7.46 6.18 -3.01
N HIS A 104 -8.60 6.71 -2.58
CA HIS A 104 -8.81 8.15 -2.45
C HIS A 104 -9.11 8.46 -0.99
N PHE A 105 -8.44 9.47 -0.45
CA PHE A 105 -8.56 9.86 0.94
C PHE A 105 -8.87 11.35 1.04
N GLU A 106 -9.93 11.68 1.76
CA GLU A 106 -10.26 13.05 2.13
C GLU A 106 -9.58 13.38 3.46
N MET A 107 -8.89 14.51 3.52
CA MET A 107 -8.21 14.98 4.72
C MET A 107 -9.02 16.11 5.35
N GLU A 108 -9.18 16.04 6.66
CA GLU A 108 -9.84 17.08 7.42
C GLU A 108 -8.86 18.20 7.77
N ARG A 109 -9.37 19.43 7.87
CA ARG A 109 -8.57 20.56 8.29
C ARG A 109 -8.17 20.42 9.76
N ALA A 110 -6.89 20.69 10.08
CA ALA A 110 -6.42 20.68 11.45
C ALA A 110 -7.15 21.77 12.25
N VAL A 111 -7.81 21.36 13.33
CA VAL A 111 -8.38 22.28 14.30
C VAL A 111 -7.35 22.45 15.40
N GLU A 112 -6.74 23.62 15.47
CA GLU A 112 -5.83 23.93 16.59
C GLU A 112 -6.66 24.07 17.87
N PRO A 113 -6.38 23.29 18.91
CA PRO A 113 -7.08 23.41 20.17
C PRO A 113 -6.76 24.76 20.82
N THR A 114 -7.73 25.35 21.45
CA THR A 114 -7.53 26.58 22.21
C THR A 114 -6.61 26.35 23.42
N GLU A 115 -5.94 27.41 23.89
CA GLU A 115 -5.07 27.32 25.06
C GLU A 115 -5.80 26.74 26.28
N ALA A 116 -7.07 27.11 26.46
CA ALA A 116 -7.91 26.60 27.55
C ALA A 116 -8.11 25.07 27.46
N GLU A 117 -8.38 24.55 26.25
CA GLU A 117 -8.53 23.10 26.02
C GLU A 117 -7.22 22.34 26.24
N LEU A 118 -6.09 22.93 25.85
CA LEU A 118 -4.76 22.34 26.10
C LEU A 118 -4.46 22.24 27.58
N LEU A 119 -4.74 23.30 28.34
CA LEU A 119 -4.55 23.33 29.80
C LEU A 119 -5.47 22.31 30.50
N GLN A 120 -6.71 22.19 30.05
CA GLN A 120 -7.64 21.22 30.60
C GLN A 120 -7.18 19.78 30.35
N ARG A 121 -6.78 19.43 29.11
CA ARG A 121 -6.22 18.10 28.79
C ARG A 121 -4.95 17.79 29.58
N ALA A 122 -4.08 18.79 29.75
CA ALA A 122 -2.87 18.63 30.55
C ALA A 122 -3.19 18.34 32.03
N ALA A 123 -4.21 19.00 32.58
CA ALA A 123 -4.66 18.75 33.95
C ALA A 123 -5.29 17.35 34.12
N GLU A 124 -6.10 16.92 33.13
CA GLU A 124 -6.72 15.59 33.12
C GLU A 124 -5.65 14.48 33.06
N LEU A 125 -4.68 14.58 32.14
CA LEU A 125 -3.56 13.63 32.02
C LEU A 125 -2.73 13.59 33.30
N LYS A 126 -2.47 14.73 33.93
CA LYS A 126 -1.75 14.77 35.20
C LYS A 126 -2.54 14.07 36.32
N ALA A 127 -3.85 14.28 36.37
CA ALA A 127 -4.70 13.63 37.36
C ALA A 127 -4.80 12.10 37.12
N GLU A 128 -4.81 11.66 35.87
CA GLU A 128 -4.80 10.24 35.52
C GLU A 128 -3.49 9.56 35.90
N ASN A 129 -2.35 10.16 35.54
CA ASN A 129 -1.02 9.64 35.88
C ASN A 129 -0.75 9.59 37.41
N LEU A 130 -1.42 10.45 38.19
CA LEU A 130 -1.33 10.40 39.64
C LEU A 130 -2.20 9.29 40.28
N LYS A 131 -3.22 8.80 39.54
CA LYS A 131 -4.09 7.71 40.01
C LYS A 131 -3.50 6.32 39.75
N ASP A 132 -2.62 6.18 38.76
CA ASP A 132 -1.95 4.91 38.42
C ASP A 132 -0.40 5.07 38.46
N PRO A 133 0.18 5.17 39.64
CA PRO A 133 1.64 5.13 39.79
C PRO A 133 2.11 3.70 39.58
N ARG A 134 2.66 3.40 38.39
CA ARG A 134 3.38 2.14 38.13
C ARG A 134 4.70 2.12 38.86
#